data_423ffccb8f805b4d0df5cdfa2ecdeae5
#
_entry.id   423ffccb8f805b4d0df5cdfa2ecdeae5
#
_cell.length_a   1.000
_cell.length_b   1.000
_cell.length_c   1.000
_cell.angle_alpha   90.00
_cell.angle_beta   90.00
_cell.angle_gamma   90.00
#
_symmetry.space_group_name_H-M   'P 1'
#
loop_
_entity.id
_entity.type
_entity.pdbx_description
1 polymer ?
#
loop_
_entity_poly.entity_id
_entity_poly.type
_entity_poly.pdbx_seq_one_letter_code
_entity_poly.pdbx_strand_id
1 'polypeptide(L)'
;MLQPVAADDRTVATLVTRALAVLDHDPNGARLCLDRLASLVADQRNEPAAIATPSQPRGGLASWQLRRVTEHIEASIAGPIRVETLAALAGLSSGRFIDAFKASTGVTPHAYIIERRVRLAQRLILETDEPLCQIAFICGFSDQAHLTRLFGRAVGQTPMRWRKAARR
;
A
#
# COMPACT_ATOMS: atom_id res chain seq x y z
N MET A 1 -2.80 38.03 9.95
CA MET A 1 -4.12 37.40 10.20
C MET A 1 -4.35 36.42 9.06
N LEU A 2 -3.87 35.16 9.20
CA LEU A 2 -4.03 34.09 8.22
C LEU A 2 -5.17 33.20 8.71
N GLN A 3 -6.26 33.14 7.92
CA GLN A 3 -7.40 32.27 8.20
C GLN A 3 -6.98 30.81 7.98
N PRO A 4 -7.44 29.86 8.83
CA PRO A 4 -7.24 28.45 8.62
C PRO A 4 -8.08 28.01 7.40
N VAL A 5 -7.45 27.37 6.43
CA VAL A 5 -8.11 26.72 5.30
C VAL A 5 -8.87 25.53 5.85
N ALA A 6 -10.20 25.66 5.94
CA ALA A 6 -11.09 24.55 6.24
C ALA A 6 -10.90 23.46 5.18
N ALA A 7 -10.71 22.21 5.60
CA ALA A 7 -10.71 21.08 4.67
C ALA A 7 -12.07 21.08 3.96
N ASP A 8 -11.99 21.16 2.64
CA ASP A 8 -13.14 21.34 1.75
C ASP A 8 -14.08 20.13 1.94
N ASP A 9 -15.35 20.39 2.28
CA ASP A 9 -16.40 19.34 2.44
C ASP A 9 -16.48 18.41 1.22
N ARG A 10 -16.05 18.89 0.06
CA ARG A 10 -15.89 18.10 -1.16
C ARG A 10 -14.82 17.01 -1.04
N THR A 11 -13.72 17.26 -0.36
CA THR A 11 -12.62 16.30 -0.17
C THR A 11 -13.06 15.15 0.73
N VAL A 12 -13.79 15.46 1.79
CA VAL A 12 -14.35 14.48 2.74
C VAL A 12 -15.40 13.62 2.04
N ALA A 13 -16.36 14.24 1.33
CA ALA A 13 -17.40 13.54 0.59
C ALA A 13 -16.82 12.61 -0.50
N THR A 14 -15.80 13.07 -1.22
CA THR A 14 -15.12 12.27 -2.27
C THR A 14 -14.42 11.05 -1.69
N LEU A 15 -13.76 11.20 -0.54
CA LEU A 15 -13.06 10.09 0.12
C LEU A 15 -14.05 9.07 0.71
N VAL A 16 -15.17 9.52 1.27
CA VAL A 16 -16.25 8.64 1.76
C VAL A 16 -16.87 7.84 0.61
N THR A 17 -17.23 8.52 -0.49
CA THR A 17 -17.81 7.85 -1.66
C THR A 17 -16.85 6.84 -2.27
N ARG A 18 -15.56 7.15 -2.31
CA ARG A 18 -14.52 6.25 -2.81
C ARG A 18 -14.28 5.06 -1.86
N ALA A 19 -14.33 5.26 -0.54
CA ALA A 19 -14.24 4.18 0.44
C ALA A 19 -15.42 3.21 0.30
N LEU A 20 -16.64 3.73 0.13
CA LEU A 20 -17.85 2.91 -0.07
C LEU A 20 -17.83 2.14 -1.39
N ALA A 21 -17.37 2.76 -2.48
CA ALA A 21 -17.29 2.10 -3.79
C ALA A 21 -16.24 0.97 -3.87
N VAL A 22 -15.24 1.00 -2.99
CA VAL A 22 -14.15 0.01 -2.97
C VAL A 22 -14.36 -1.07 -1.92
N LEU A 23 -15.34 -0.89 -1.00
CA LEU A 23 -15.56 -1.77 0.15
C LEU A 23 -15.85 -3.21 -0.26
N ASP A 24 -16.60 -3.42 -1.33
CA ASP A 24 -17.01 -4.75 -1.79
C ASP A 24 -15.92 -5.51 -2.59
N HIS A 25 -14.91 -4.80 -3.09
CA HIS A 25 -13.89 -5.37 -3.98
C HIS A 25 -12.47 -5.29 -3.43
N ASP A 26 -12.19 -4.37 -2.52
CA ASP A 26 -10.89 -4.20 -1.83
C ASP A 26 -11.07 -3.61 -0.42
N PRO A 27 -11.31 -4.46 0.59
CA PRO A 27 -11.47 -4.00 1.99
C PRO A 27 -10.23 -3.29 2.54
N ASN A 28 -9.03 -3.54 1.98
CA ASN A 28 -7.81 -2.84 2.38
C ASN A 28 -7.72 -1.44 1.76
N GLY A 29 -8.18 -1.26 0.53
CA GLY A 29 -8.28 0.05 -0.10
C GLY A 29 -9.31 0.95 0.59
N ALA A 30 -10.45 0.39 1.00
CA ALA A 30 -11.46 1.09 1.79
C ALA A 30 -10.91 1.55 3.15
N ARG A 31 -10.15 0.69 3.83
CA ARG A 31 -9.51 1.00 5.11
C ARG A 31 -8.50 2.14 4.99
N LEU A 32 -7.72 2.16 3.89
CA LEU A 32 -6.77 3.24 3.60
C LEU A 32 -7.46 4.59 3.39
N CYS A 33 -8.62 4.60 2.74
CA CYS A 33 -9.44 5.80 2.55
C CYS A 33 -10.03 6.29 3.88
N LEU A 34 -10.46 5.39 4.76
CA LEU A 34 -10.97 5.72 6.09
C LEU A 34 -9.88 6.25 7.03
N ASP A 35 -8.67 5.66 6.97
CA ASP A 35 -7.51 6.15 7.74
C ASP A 35 -7.08 7.55 7.28
N ARG A 36 -7.20 7.84 5.99
CA ARG A 36 -6.91 9.18 5.45
C ARG A 36 -7.97 10.20 5.87
N LEU A 37 -9.24 9.81 5.94
CA LEU A 37 -10.32 10.63 6.49
C LEU A 37 -10.10 10.91 7.97
N ALA A 38 -9.75 9.90 8.75
CA ALA A 38 -9.45 10.05 10.18
C ALA A 38 -8.27 11.00 10.41
N SER A 39 -7.22 10.94 9.58
CA SER A 39 -6.08 11.86 9.65
C SER A 39 -6.46 13.31 9.31
N LEU A 40 -7.32 13.53 8.32
CA LEU A 40 -7.78 14.87 7.94
C LEU A 40 -8.69 15.50 9.02
N VAL A 41 -9.51 14.68 9.69
CA VAL A 41 -10.36 15.12 10.80
C VAL A 41 -9.54 15.39 12.08
N ALA A 42 -8.48 14.61 12.32
CA ALA A 42 -7.59 14.81 13.47
C ALA A 42 -6.74 16.09 13.33
N ASP A 43 -6.35 16.46 12.11
CA ASP A 43 -5.57 17.69 11.85
C ASP A 43 -6.39 18.98 12.07
N GLN A 44 -7.73 18.90 12.05
CA GLN A 44 -8.63 20.02 12.35
C GLN A 44 -8.88 20.26 13.86
N ARG A 45 -8.50 19.32 14.71
CA ARG A 45 -8.63 19.45 16.16
C ARG A 45 -7.27 19.68 16.79
N ASN A 46 -6.77 20.90 16.67
CA ASN A 46 -5.58 21.35 17.38
C ASN A 46 -5.92 21.58 18.87
N GLU A 47 -6.01 20.49 19.64
CA GLU A 47 -5.99 20.54 21.09
C GLU A 47 -5.16 19.40 21.68
N PRO A 48 -4.30 19.68 22.69
CA PRO A 48 -3.51 18.63 23.33
C PRO A 48 -4.38 17.91 24.37
N ALA A 49 -5.25 17.02 23.94
CA ALA A 49 -5.96 16.11 24.82
C ALA A 49 -5.48 14.69 24.56
N ALA A 50 -4.92 14.08 25.57
CA ALA A 50 -4.65 12.66 25.64
C ALA A 50 -5.94 11.88 25.43
N ILE A 51 -6.26 11.54 24.18
CA ILE A 51 -7.36 10.65 23.84
C ILE A 51 -6.73 9.38 23.28
N ALA A 52 -7.08 8.27 23.90
CA ALA A 52 -6.69 6.92 23.59
C ALA A 52 -6.69 6.68 22.08
N THR A 53 -5.50 6.57 21.51
CA THR A 53 -5.28 6.03 20.17
C THR A 53 -5.94 4.65 20.09
N PRO A 54 -6.65 4.30 18.98
CA PRO A 54 -7.05 2.93 18.76
C PRO A 54 -5.80 2.07 18.92
N SER A 55 -5.87 1.09 19.79
CA SER A 55 -4.75 0.29 20.28
C SER A 55 -3.85 -0.15 19.13
N GLN A 56 -2.72 0.53 18.99
CA GLN A 56 -1.65 0.02 18.13
C GLN A 56 -1.36 -1.41 18.61
N PRO A 57 -1.28 -2.41 17.75
CA PRO A 57 -0.90 -3.74 18.17
C PRO A 57 0.40 -3.61 18.94
N ARG A 58 0.43 -4.10 20.18
CA ARG A 58 1.62 -4.05 21.04
C ARG A 58 2.80 -4.57 20.24
N GLY A 59 3.80 -3.71 19.95
CA GLY A 59 4.96 -4.05 19.13
C GLY A 59 4.88 -3.67 17.64
N GLY A 60 3.81 -3.03 17.15
CA GLY A 60 3.68 -2.55 15.78
C GLY A 60 4.40 -1.22 15.51
N LEU A 61 4.41 -0.80 14.23
CA LEU A 61 4.88 0.52 13.81
C LEU A 61 3.86 1.59 14.19
N ALA A 62 4.34 2.77 14.57
CA ALA A 62 3.49 3.95 14.69
C ALA A 62 2.87 4.31 13.32
N SER A 63 1.69 4.94 13.31
CA SER A 63 0.98 5.27 12.06
C SER A 63 1.84 6.09 11.09
N TRP A 64 2.62 7.06 11.60
CA TRP A 64 3.53 7.84 10.78
C TRP A 64 4.71 7.04 10.22
N GLN A 65 5.23 6.04 10.97
CA GLN A 65 6.29 5.13 10.50
C GLN A 65 5.76 4.24 9.38
N LEU A 66 4.59 3.64 9.58
CA LEU A 66 3.95 2.78 8.59
C LEU A 66 3.67 3.57 7.30
N ARG A 67 3.09 4.76 7.42
CA ARG A 67 2.84 5.63 6.26
C ARG A 67 4.12 5.95 5.50
N ARG A 68 5.17 6.42 6.18
CA ARG A 68 6.46 6.77 5.57
C ARG A 68 7.10 5.57 4.84
N VAL A 69 7.04 4.39 5.45
CA VAL A 69 7.56 3.15 4.86
C VAL A 69 6.76 2.74 3.62
N THR A 70 5.43 2.75 3.70
CA THR A 70 4.57 2.35 2.57
C THR A 70 4.67 3.34 1.41
N GLU A 71 4.74 4.64 1.66
CA GLU A 71 4.99 5.67 0.63
C GLU A 71 6.33 5.44 -0.08
N HIS A 72 7.39 5.10 0.66
CA HIS A 72 8.69 4.78 0.07
C HIS A 72 8.63 3.50 -0.80
N ILE A 73 7.93 2.46 -0.34
CA ILE A 73 7.73 1.23 -1.11
C ILE A 73 7.02 1.55 -2.44
N GLU A 74 5.93 2.33 -2.41
CA GLU A 74 5.21 2.69 -3.63
C GLU A 74 6.07 3.52 -4.60
N ALA A 75 6.79 4.50 -4.10
CA ALA A 75 7.67 5.35 -4.91
C ALA A 75 8.83 4.57 -5.54
N SER A 76 9.27 3.47 -4.91
CA SER A 76 10.44 2.68 -5.33
C SER A 76 10.07 1.30 -5.88
N ILE A 77 8.80 1.06 -6.22
CA ILE A 77 8.25 -0.28 -6.51
C ILE A 77 8.96 -0.99 -7.66
N ALA A 78 9.39 -0.25 -8.66
CA ALA A 78 10.13 -0.76 -9.82
C ALA A 78 11.59 -1.11 -9.54
N GLY A 79 12.15 -0.56 -8.46
CA GLY A 79 13.56 -0.70 -8.12
C GLY A 79 13.84 -1.71 -7.00
N PRO A 80 15.13 -1.85 -6.63
CA PRO A 80 15.51 -2.65 -5.48
C PRO A 80 15.09 -1.95 -4.18
N ILE A 81 14.27 -2.61 -3.37
CA ILE A 81 13.86 -2.15 -2.05
C ILE A 81 14.55 -2.99 -0.99
N ARG A 82 15.43 -2.37 -0.20
CA ARG A 82 16.16 -3.04 0.86
C ARG A 82 15.47 -2.86 2.20
N VAL A 83 15.43 -3.92 2.99
CA VAL A 83 14.81 -3.90 4.33
C VAL A 83 15.55 -2.93 5.25
N GLU A 84 16.86 -2.81 5.10
CA GLU A 84 17.68 -1.86 5.89
C GLU A 84 17.25 -0.41 5.66
N THR A 85 16.93 -0.05 4.41
CA THR A 85 16.42 1.30 4.07
C THR A 85 15.06 1.55 4.72
N LEU A 86 14.15 0.56 4.68
CA LEU A 86 12.84 0.68 5.30
C LEU A 86 12.93 0.78 6.84
N ALA A 87 13.83 -0.01 7.43
CA ALA A 87 14.11 0.03 8.87
C ALA A 87 14.66 1.40 9.31
N ALA A 88 15.61 1.95 8.54
CA ALA A 88 16.16 3.30 8.79
C ALA A 88 15.07 4.39 8.70
N LEU A 89 14.15 4.30 7.74
CA LEU A 89 13.01 5.22 7.62
C LEU A 89 12.07 5.17 8.84
N ALA A 90 11.95 3.99 9.46
CA ALA A 90 11.18 3.79 10.68
C ALA A 90 11.98 4.09 11.97
N GLY A 91 13.29 4.36 11.88
CA GLY A 91 14.15 4.54 13.05
C GLY A 91 14.36 3.27 13.87
N LEU A 92 14.35 2.09 13.22
CA LEU A 92 14.45 0.79 13.86
C LEU A 92 15.62 -0.02 13.29
N SER A 93 16.08 -1.02 14.03
CA SER A 93 16.95 -2.07 13.47
C SER A 93 16.14 -2.98 12.53
N SER A 94 16.81 -3.63 11.56
CA SER A 94 16.14 -4.47 10.55
C SER A 94 15.28 -5.57 11.18
N GLY A 95 15.76 -6.24 12.24
CA GLY A 95 14.99 -7.28 12.93
C GLY A 95 13.72 -6.72 13.57
N ARG A 96 13.85 -5.65 14.39
CA ARG A 96 12.69 -5.01 15.02
C ARG A 96 11.70 -4.44 14.00
N PHE A 97 12.21 -3.93 12.88
CA PHE A 97 11.37 -3.44 11.80
C PHE A 97 10.51 -4.54 11.18
N ILE A 98 11.10 -5.71 10.85
CA ILE A 98 10.37 -6.83 10.27
C ILE A 98 9.22 -7.27 11.18
N ASP A 99 9.48 -7.42 12.48
CA ASP A 99 8.47 -7.84 13.46
C ASP A 99 7.38 -6.78 13.63
N ALA A 100 7.76 -5.51 13.78
CA ALA A 100 6.84 -4.40 13.95
C ALA A 100 5.99 -4.17 12.68
N PHE A 101 6.58 -4.28 11.49
CA PHE A 101 5.86 -4.19 10.24
C PHE A 101 4.84 -5.31 10.09
N LYS A 102 5.25 -6.56 10.39
CA LYS A 102 4.36 -7.71 10.37
C LYS A 102 3.24 -7.59 11.40
N ALA A 103 3.51 -7.08 12.59
CA ALA A 103 2.49 -6.81 13.61
C ALA A 103 1.47 -5.75 13.12
N SER A 104 1.91 -4.75 12.35
CA SER A 104 1.05 -3.68 11.85
C SER A 104 0.25 -4.07 10.60
N THR A 105 0.82 -4.89 9.69
CA THR A 105 0.25 -5.19 8.37
C THR A 105 -0.23 -6.62 8.20
N GLY A 106 0.09 -7.50 9.15
CA GLY A 106 -0.18 -8.94 9.07
C GLY A 106 0.81 -9.74 8.22
N VAL A 107 1.66 -9.07 7.42
CA VAL A 107 2.60 -9.71 6.49
C VAL A 107 4.01 -9.15 6.64
N THR A 108 5.02 -9.90 6.19
CA THR A 108 6.40 -9.42 6.21
C THR A 108 6.61 -8.30 5.16
N PRO A 109 7.61 -7.40 5.34
CA PRO A 109 7.92 -6.35 4.36
C PRO A 109 8.13 -6.90 2.94
N HIS A 110 8.83 -8.02 2.81
CA HIS A 110 9.06 -8.66 1.52
C HIS A 110 7.75 -9.15 0.87
N ALA A 111 6.88 -9.82 1.64
CA ALA A 111 5.59 -10.29 1.14
C ALA A 111 4.70 -9.12 0.71
N TYR A 112 4.70 -8.03 1.48
CA TYR A 112 4.00 -6.79 1.15
C TYR A 112 4.48 -6.19 -0.17
N ILE A 113 5.80 -6.05 -0.37
CA ILE A 113 6.38 -5.55 -1.62
C ILE A 113 5.97 -6.42 -2.82
N ILE A 114 6.04 -7.75 -2.68
CA ILE A 114 5.63 -8.68 -3.74
C ILE A 114 4.15 -8.49 -4.09
N GLU A 115 3.29 -8.38 -3.10
CA GLU A 115 1.86 -8.14 -3.31
C GLU A 115 1.61 -6.83 -4.08
N ARG A 116 2.29 -5.74 -3.70
CA ARG A 116 2.18 -4.45 -4.40
C ARG A 116 2.65 -4.53 -5.85
N ARG A 117 3.77 -5.24 -6.11
CA ARG A 117 4.28 -5.50 -7.47
C ARG A 117 3.31 -6.32 -8.30
N VAL A 118 2.70 -7.35 -7.73
CA VAL A 118 1.69 -8.18 -8.42
C VAL A 118 0.46 -7.35 -8.76
N ARG A 119 -0.03 -6.50 -7.86
CA ARG A 119 -1.15 -5.58 -8.12
C ARG A 119 -0.83 -4.60 -9.25
N LEU A 120 0.39 -4.06 -9.29
CA LEU A 120 0.83 -3.20 -10.40
C LEU A 120 0.85 -3.99 -11.72
N ALA A 121 1.38 -5.23 -11.70
CA ALA A 121 1.38 -6.09 -12.88
C ALA A 121 -0.03 -6.44 -13.37
N GLN A 122 -0.98 -6.71 -12.47
CA GLN A 122 -2.38 -6.93 -12.82
C GLN A 122 -2.97 -5.75 -13.61
N ARG A 123 -2.74 -4.52 -13.14
CA ARG A 123 -3.20 -3.31 -13.84
C ARG A 123 -2.56 -3.19 -15.23
N LEU A 124 -1.23 -3.27 -15.32
CA LEU A 124 -0.53 -3.12 -16.60
C LEU A 124 -0.92 -4.19 -17.61
N ILE A 125 -1.17 -5.43 -17.16
CA ILE A 125 -1.66 -6.52 -18.01
C ILE A 125 -3.04 -6.21 -18.62
N LEU A 126 -3.90 -5.50 -17.90
CA LEU A 126 -5.24 -5.12 -18.34
C LEU A 126 -5.25 -3.85 -19.19
N GLU A 127 -4.45 -2.87 -18.80
CA GLU A 127 -4.47 -1.52 -19.36
C GLU A 127 -3.56 -1.36 -20.59
N THR A 128 -2.60 -2.29 -20.80
CA THR A 128 -1.60 -2.17 -21.87
C THR A 128 -1.44 -3.46 -22.66
N ASP A 129 -0.87 -3.35 -23.86
CA ASP A 129 -0.44 -4.48 -24.70
C ASP A 129 1.03 -4.87 -24.49
N GLU A 130 1.68 -4.28 -23.49
CA GLU A 130 3.08 -4.52 -23.21
C GLU A 130 3.41 -6.01 -23.05
N PRO A 131 4.54 -6.47 -23.58
CA PRO A 131 5.04 -7.82 -23.36
C PRO A 131 5.23 -8.10 -21.87
N LEU A 132 4.97 -9.34 -21.43
CA LEU A 132 5.13 -9.71 -20.01
C LEU A 132 6.54 -9.53 -19.47
N CYS A 133 7.56 -9.60 -20.32
CA CYS A 133 8.95 -9.31 -19.93
C CYS A 133 9.14 -7.82 -19.57
N GLN A 134 8.52 -6.91 -20.31
CA GLN A 134 8.52 -5.48 -20.01
C GLN A 134 7.73 -5.18 -18.73
N ILE A 135 6.54 -5.77 -18.59
CA ILE A 135 5.74 -5.64 -17.36
C ILE A 135 6.53 -6.15 -16.15
N ALA A 136 7.26 -7.27 -16.27
CA ALA A 136 8.10 -7.78 -15.20
C ALA A 136 9.14 -6.74 -14.77
N PHE A 137 9.83 -6.13 -15.74
CA PHE A 137 10.82 -5.09 -15.47
C PHE A 137 10.20 -3.84 -14.81
N ILE A 138 9.11 -3.32 -15.37
CA ILE A 138 8.39 -2.14 -14.83
C ILE A 138 7.92 -2.38 -13.39
N CYS A 139 7.51 -3.61 -13.06
CA CYS A 139 7.06 -3.98 -11.72
C CYS A 139 8.20 -4.38 -10.77
N GLY A 140 9.47 -4.32 -11.19
CA GLY A 140 10.63 -4.63 -10.34
C GLY A 140 10.85 -6.11 -10.08
N PHE A 141 10.37 -7.01 -10.96
CA PHE A 141 10.75 -8.42 -10.95
C PHE A 141 12.07 -8.61 -11.70
N SER A 142 12.85 -9.63 -11.31
CA SER A 142 14.13 -9.94 -11.97
C SER A 142 13.95 -10.35 -13.43
N ASP A 143 12.86 -11.05 -13.73
CA ASP A 143 12.55 -11.58 -15.05
C ASP A 143 11.08 -11.99 -15.17
N GLN A 144 10.64 -12.37 -16.36
CA GLN A 144 9.28 -12.82 -16.65
C GLN A 144 8.91 -14.12 -15.89
N ALA A 145 9.86 -15.03 -15.68
CA ALA A 145 9.59 -16.29 -14.98
C ALA A 145 9.30 -16.02 -13.48
N HIS A 146 10.05 -15.08 -12.89
CA HIS A 146 9.82 -14.60 -11.52
C HIS A 146 8.43 -13.95 -11.38
N LEU A 147 8.07 -13.03 -12.28
CA LEU A 147 6.71 -12.48 -12.33
C LEU A 147 5.66 -13.59 -12.43
N THR A 148 5.80 -14.51 -13.39
CA THR A 148 4.80 -15.57 -13.64
C THR A 148 4.59 -16.44 -12.41
N ARG A 149 5.66 -16.83 -11.74
CA ARG A 149 5.62 -17.66 -10.53
C ARG A 149 4.91 -16.95 -9.37
N LEU A 150 5.28 -15.69 -9.08
CA LEU A 150 4.70 -14.95 -7.96
C LEU A 150 3.28 -14.50 -8.24
N PHE A 151 2.99 -14.09 -9.47
CA PHE A 151 1.64 -13.78 -9.92
C PHE A 151 0.72 -15.00 -9.80
N GLY A 152 1.17 -16.17 -10.26
CA GLY A 152 0.40 -17.41 -10.15
C GLY A 152 0.09 -17.80 -8.70
N ARG A 153 1.01 -17.58 -7.76
CA ARG A 153 0.78 -17.79 -6.33
C ARG A 153 -0.25 -16.83 -5.74
N ALA A 154 -0.20 -15.56 -6.13
CA ALA A 154 -1.06 -14.52 -5.55
C ALA A 154 -2.48 -14.52 -6.17
N VAL A 155 -2.59 -14.82 -7.47
CA VAL A 155 -3.83 -14.67 -8.26
C VAL A 155 -4.48 -16.01 -8.58
N GLY A 156 -3.77 -17.13 -8.41
CA GLY A 156 -4.28 -18.48 -8.72
C GLY A 156 -4.21 -18.85 -10.21
N GLN A 157 -3.74 -17.94 -11.08
CA GLN A 157 -3.61 -18.20 -12.51
C GLN A 157 -2.41 -17.43 -13.12
N THR A 158 -1.97 -17.84 -14.31
CA THR A 158 -0.83 -17.18 -14.96
C THR A 158 -1.20 -15.81 -15.52
N PRO A 159 -0.22 -14.88 -15.67
CA PRO A 159 -0.44 -13.56 -16.27
C PRO A 159 -1.09 -13.63 -17.66
N MET A 160 -0.69 -14.60 -18.48
CA MET A 160 -1.25 -14.78 -19.82
C MET A 160 -2.73 -15.22 -19.79
N ARG A 161 -3.10 -16.12 -18.87
CA ARG A 161 -4.51 -16.51 -18.67
C ARG A 161 -5.33 -15.34 -18.16
N TRP A 162 -4.77 -14.55 -17.23
CA TRP A 162 -5.39 -13.34 -16.72
C TRP A 162 -5.69 -12.35 -17.84
N ARG A 163 -4.71 -12.04 -18.71
CA ARG A 163 -4.88 -11.17 -19.88
C ARG A 163 -5.98 -11.66 -20.82
N LYS A 164 -5.99 -12.96 -21.13
CA LYS A 164 -6.97 -13.56 -22.03
C LYS A 164 -8.40 -13.53 -21.45
N ALA A 165 -8.56 -13.73 -20.16
CA ALA A 165 -9.86 -13.72 -19.48
C ALA A 165 -10.49 -12.32 -19.47
N ALA A 166 -9.69 -11.27 -19.32
CA ALA A 166 -10.16 -9.90 -19.27
C ALA A 166 -10.48 -9.27 -20.64
N ARG A 167 -10.04 -9.90 -21.74
CA ARG A 167 -10.27 -9.41 -23.12
C ARG A 167 -11.42 -10.15 -23.82
N ARG A 168 -12.16 -10.98 -23.08
CA ARG A 168 -13.39 -11.62 -23.53
C ARG A 168 -14.62 -10.84 -23.12
#